data_74783e444fad999fb46831f9e84d8248
#
_entry.id   74783e444fad999fb46831f9e84d8248
#
_cell.length_a   1.000
_cell.length_b   1.000
_cell.length_c   1.000
_cell.angle_alpha   90.00
_cell.angle_beta   90.00
_cell.angle_gamma   90.00
#
_symmetry.space_group_name_H-M   'P 1'
#
loop_
_entity.id
_entity.type
_entity.pdbx_description
1 polymer ?
#
loop_
_entity_poly.entity_id
_entity_poly.type
_entity_poly.pdbx_seq_one_letter_code
_entity_poly.pdbx_strand_id
1 'polypeptide(L)'
;MDRIGPLLIAATLSLPVPALADPPAIEFRRSLQLDLAYERQTDDGDRDREGAVSPLFRLIGEVASEETWSGFFEFDVFSERVWERGEPRSTTNTARVNQAYLQYDDGFRIRAGRWLYRDEREWLIDENIDGVMARFDAGPVRIDALAGRVGWLPRTLFEPGSRGDRIAYYGLLAQMEPVDDRFVEAFAILGDDRERGAGEQLSLGLRSWGKLGDGLTYWADAGLSRGSDDDRRLKGYGFDIGATRLWEDHDLQPRVTVAFAQGSGDGDPDDGTDRAYRQTGLQSNEARLGGFAKLKYYGEALDPDLSDIRIATAGVGLTANDAVSVDLLYHHYRRVSVTQGQDSHLGDALDLVLGLRPTDALEIDAAIGWFAGGSDAADPDRGMAARIEMEYAF
;
A
#
# COMPACT_ATOMS: atom_id res chain seq x y z
N MET A 1 10.13 33.67 -32.83
CA MET A 1 9.37 32.57 -32.18
C MET A 1 10.24 32.03 -31.07
N ASP A 2 10.14 32.68 -29.94
CA ASP A 2 11.05 32.51 -28.80
C ASP A 2 10.55 31.42 -27.91
N ARG A 3 11.39 30.37 -27.71
CA ARG A 3 11.15 29.31 -26.74
C ARG A 3 11.58 29.83 -25.38
N ILE A 4 10.62 30.10 -24.53
CA ILE A 4 10.85 30.36 -23.11
C ILE A 4 11.09 28.98 -22.46
N GLY A 5 12.37 28.67 -22.16
CA GLY A 5 12.73 27.52 -21.36
C GLY A 5 12.31 27.72 -19.88
N PRO A 6 11.92 26.66 -19.15
CA PRO A 6 11.58 26.80 -17.75
C PRO A 6 12.84 27.17 -16.97
N LEU A 7 12.75 28.31 -16.29
CA LEU A 7 13.76 28.79 -15.36
C LEU A 7 13.67 27.92 -14.08
N LEU A 8 14.58 26.97 -13.95
CA LEU A 8 14.75 26.17 -12.72
C LEU A 8 15.41 27.12 -11.69
N ILE A 9 14.62 27.69 -10.80
CA ILE A 9 15.12 28.39 -9.63
C ILE A 9 15.58 27.32 -8.65
N ALA A 10 16.86 26.97 -8.69
CA ALA A 10 17.50 26.23 -7.64
C ALA A 10 17.68 27.16 -6.44
N ALA A 11 16.70 27.16 -5.54
CA ALA A 11 16.88 27.74 -4.22
C ALA A 11 17.81 26.82 -3.45
N THR A 12 19.09 27.17 -3.37
CA THR A 12 20.02 26.55 -2.42
C THR A 12 19.63 27.02 -1.02
N LEU A 13 18.82 26.24 -0.33
CA LEU A 13 18.62 26.36 1.10
C LEU A 13 19.93 25.92 1.78
N SER A 14 20.78 26.87 2.15
CA SER A 14 21.89 26.60 3.04
C SER A 14 21.36 26.48 4.47
N LEU A 15 20.96 25.26 4.84
CA LEU A 15 20.63 24.95 6.23
C LEU A 15 21.93 24.96 7.03
N PRO A 16 21.96 25.57 8.26
CA PRO A 16 23.12 25.51 9.12
C PRO A 16 23.37 24.04 9.51
N VAL A 17 24.52 23.49 9.17
CA VAL A 17 24.98 22.21 9.69
C VAL A 17 25.54 22.50 11.10
N PRO A 18 24.91 22.02 12.18
CA PRO A 18 25.45 22.21 13.51
C PRO A 18 26.79 21.50 13.64
N ALA A 19 27.76 22.14 14.32
CA ALA A 19 28.98 21.46 14.72
C ALA A 19 28.59 20.39 15.76
N LEU A 20 28.78 19.12 15.44
CA LEU A 20 28.53 18.00 16.34
C LEU A 20 29.47 18.14 17.56
N ALA A 21 28.91 18.47 18.72
CA ALA A 21 29.67 18.62 19.95
C ALA A 21 30.04 17.25 20.56
N ASP A 22 29.18 16.24 20.40
CA ASP A 22 29.43 14.86 20.80
C ASP A 22 29.11 13.91 19.64
N PRO A 23 29.77 12.74 19.56
CA PRO A 23 29.44 11.79 18.49
C PRO A 23 27.98 11.36 18.62
N PRO A 24 27.23 11.35 17.50
CA PRO A 24 25.82 10.97 17.53
C PRO A 24 25.68 9.54 18.03
N ALA A 25 24.65 9.30 18.86
CA ALA A 25 24.29 7.93 19.22
C ALA A 25 23.79 7.20 17.98
N ILE A 26 24.36 6.03 17.71
CA ILE A 26 23.90 5.14 16.61
C ILE A 26 23.28 3.93 17.26
N GLU A 27 21.99 3.71 16.98
CA GLU A 27 21.28 2.51 17.39
C GLU A 27 21.14 1.58 16.20
N PHE A 28 21.39 0.29 16.42
CA PHE A 28 21.22 -0.73 15.40
C PHE A 28 20.16 -1.74 15.83
N ARG A 29 19.26 -2.03 14.92
CA ARG A 29 18.28 -3.11 15.03
C ARG A 29 18.46 -4.05 13.84
N ARG A 30 18.15 -5.31 14.02
CA ARG A 30 18.23 -6.33 12.98
C ARG A 30 17.08 -7.31 13.12
N SER A 31 16.62 -7.79 11.99
CA SER A 31 15.62 -8.84 11.95
C SER A 31 15.92 -9.86 10.86
N LEU A 32 15.37 -11.05 11.03
CA LEU A 32 15.27 -12.07 10.00
C LEU A 32 13.79 -12.19 9.63
N GLN A 33 13.52 -12.12 8.34
CA GLN A 33 12.19 -12.31 7.80
C GLN A 33 12.19 -13.50 6.84
N LEU A 34 11.11 -14.26 6.84
CA LEU A 34 10.88 -15.35 5.90
C LEU A 34 9.50 -15.19 5.30
N ASP A 35 9.45 -14.94 4.01
CA ASP A 35 8.21 -14.85 3.25
C ASP A 35 8.01 -16.12 2.43
N LEU A 36 6.82 -16.68 2.53
CA LEU A 36 6.36 -17.80 1.73
C LEU A 36 5.08 -17.36 1.01
N ALA A 37 5.05 -17.51 -0.31
CA ALA A 37 3.87 -17.26 -1.11
C ALA A 37 3.53 -18.47 -1.97
N TYR A 38 2.25 -18.69 -2.19
CA TYR A 38 1.73 -19.69 -3.11
C TYR A 38 0.48 -19.17 -3.78
N GLU A 39 0.45 -19.23 -5.11
CA GLU A 39 -0.71 -18.87 -5.90
C GLU A 39 -1.10 -20.02 -6.84
N ARG A 40 -2.38 -20.15 -7.05
CA ARG A 40 -2.97 -21.05 -8.01
C ARG A 40 -4.15 -20.36 -8.67
N GLN A 41 -4.04 -20.16 -9.97
CA GLN A 41 -5.14 -19.70 -10.81
C GLN A 41 -5.56 -20.81 -11.77
N THR A 42 -6.83 -20.81 -12.15
CA THR A 42 -7.37 -21.66 -13.21
C THR A 42 -8.16 -20.74 -14.11
N ASP A 43 -7.64 -20.49 -15.29
CA ASP A 43 -8.23 -19.68 -16.33
C ASP A 43 -8.35 -20.54 -17.59
N ASP A 44 -9.53 -20.54 -18.26
CA ASP A 44 -9.83 -21.28 -19.48
C ASP A 44 -9.33 -22.75 -19.52
N GLY A 45 -9.36 -23.43 -18.36
CA GLY A 45 -8.91 -24.82 -18.23
C GLY A 45 -7.39 -25.00 -18.10
N ASP A 46 -6.61 -23.96 -18.22
CA ASP A 46 -5.19 -23.98 -17.82
C ASP A 46 -5.04 -23.74 -16.32
N ARG A 47 -4.05 -24.37 -15.72
CA ARG A 47 -3.81 -24.33 -14.27
C ARG A 47 -2.42 -23.79 -14.01
N ASP A 48 -2.33 -22.52 -13.76
CA ASP A 48 -1.08 -21.94 -13.32
C ASP A 48 -0.89 -22.13 -11.82
N ARG A 49 0.33 -22.41 -11.44
CA ARG A 49 0.74 -22.56 -10.05
C ARG A 49 2.10 -21.93 -9.90
N GLU A 50 2.14 -20.96 -9.02
CA GLU A 50 3.36 -20.29 -8.65
C GLU A 50 3.57 -20.44 -7.15
N GLY A 51 4.82 -20.52 -6.73
CA GLY A 51 5.20 -20.47 -5.35
C GLY A 51 6.54 -19.76 -5.21
N ALA A 52 6.68 -19.01 -4.14
CA ALA A 52 7.90 -18.28 -3.83
C ALA A 52 8.32 -18.52 -2.37
N VAL A 53 9.62 -18.46 -2.14
CA VAL A 53 10.21 -18.42 -0.79
C VAL A 53 11.32 -17.38 -0.77
N SER A 54 11.25 -16.45 0.17
CA SER A 54 12.14 -15.30 0.25
C SER A 54 12.67 -15.10 1.69
N PRO A 55 13.76 -15.79 2.09
CA PRO A 55 14.46 -15.44 3.32
C PRO A 55 15.14 -14.08 3.16
N LEU A 56 14.89 -13.19 4.11
CA LEU A 56 15.39 -11.81 4.14
C LEU A 56 16.12 -11.56 5.47
N PHE A 57 17.28 -10.93 5.36
CA PHE A 57 17.96 -10.31 6.49
C PHE A 57 17.87 -8.81 6.36
N ARG A 58 17.45 -8.14 7.43
CA ARG A 58 17.29 -6.69 7.51
C ARG A 58 18.21 -6.11 8.57
N LEU A 59 18.90 -5.04 8.23
CA LEU A 59 19.69 -4.23 9.13
C LEU A 59 19.16 -2.80 9.13
N ILE A 60 18.78 -2.31 10.30
CA ILE A 60 18.29 -0.95 10.52
C ILE A 60 19.32 -0.21 11.37
N GLY A 61 19.62 1.03 11.01
CA GLY A 61 20.42 1.94 11.79
C GLY A 61 19.77 3.29 11.92
N GLU A 62 19.73 3.79 13.14
CA GLU A 62 19.21 5.11 13.48
C GLU A 62 20.34 5.96 14.08
N VAL A 63 20.46 7.19 13.61
CA VAL A 63 21.42 8.17 14.10
C VAL A 63 20.62 9.39 14.54
N ALA A 64 20.71 9.75 15.80
CA ALA A 64 20.07 10.95 16.32
C ALA A 64 21.12 11.94 16.84
N SER A 65 21.04 13.19 16.45
CA SER A 65 21.68 14.30 17.16
C SER A 65 20.65 14.91 18.12
N GLU A 66 21.13 15.44 19.23
CA GLU A 66 20.36 15.69 20.46
C GLU A 66 19.01 16.43 20.31
N GLU A 67 18.70 17.18 19.23
CA GLU A 67 17.43 17.92 19.19
C GLU A 67 16.77 18.08 17.79
N THR A 68 17.49 18.08 16.68
CA THR A 68 16.93 18.52 15.40
C THR A 68 17.20 17.63 14.20
N TRP A 69 18.32 16.92 14.20
CA TRP A 69 18.71 16.08 13.08
C TRP A 69 18.66 14.60 13.42
N SER A 70 18.10 13.82 12.52
CA SER A 70 18.18 12.36 12.58
C SER A 70 18.49 11.78 11.21
N GLY A 71 19.11 10.62 11.21
CA GLY A 71 19.35 9.82 10.03
C GLY A 71 18.81 8.42 10.24
N PHE A 72 18.32 7.83 9.19
CA PHE A 72 17.81 6.47 9.19
C PHE A 72 18.35 5.71 7.97
N PHE A 73 18.74 4.48 8.15
CA PHE A 73 18.97 3.58 7.04
C PHE A 73 18.44 2.18 7.31
N GLU A 74 17.98 1.54 6.28
CA GLU A 74 17.50 0.17 6.27
C GLU A 74 18.08 -0.55 5.05
N PHE A 75 18.75 -1.65 5.31
CA PHE A 75 19.42 -2.44 4.31
C PHE A 75 18.90 -3.86 4.34
N ASP A 76 18.43 -4.35 3.20
CA ASP A 76 17.88 -5.68 3.02
C ASP A 76 18.78 -6.53 2.13
N VAL A 77 18.98 -7.79 2.54
CA VAL A 77 19.57 -8.85 1.71
C VAL A 77 18.60 -10.02 1.71
N PHE A 78 18.16 -10.42 0.53
CA PHE A 78 17.27 -11.57 0.41
C PHE A 78 17.57 -12.40 -0.85
N SER A 79 17.07 -13.63 -0.83
CA SER A 79 17.13 -14.56 -1.94
C SER A 79 15.74 -15.09 -2.22
N GLU A 80 15.13 -14.64 -3.29
CA GLU A 80 13.85 -15.13 -3.72
C GLU A 80 14.01 -16.34 -4.63
N ARG A 81 13.29 -17.41 -4.33
CA ARG A 81 13.21 -18.61 -5.16
C ARG A 81 11.78 -18.81 -5.61
N VAL A 82 11.58 -18.74 -6.92
CA VAL A 82 10.27 -18.90 -7.54
C VAL A 82 10.24 -20.24 -8.28
N TRP A 83 9.10 -20.92 -8.19
CA TRP A 83 8.78 -22.08 -9.01
C TRP A 83 7.39 -21.90 -9.62
N GLU A 84 7.35 -22.00 -10.89
CA GLU A 84 6.15 -21.93 -11.72
C GLU A 84 5.97 -23.26 -12.45
N ARG A 85 4.72 -23.64 -12.70
CA ARG A 85 4.44 -24.92 -13.39
C ARG A 85 4.89 -24.86 -14.85
N GLY A 86 5.79 -25.79 -15.22
CA GLY A 86 6.30 -25.86 -16.61
C GLY A 86 7.56 -25.05 -16.85
N GLU A 87 7.95 -24.17 -15.92
CA GLU A 87 9.14 -23.35 -16.03
C GLU A 87 10.29 -23.85 -15.16
N PRO A 88 11.55 -23.58 -15.53
CA PRO A 88 12.68 -23.83 -14.66
C PRO A 88 12.61 -22.96 -13.40
N ARG A 89 12.99 -23.51 -12.25
CA ARG A 89 13.09 -22.73 -11.01
C ARG A 89 14.04 -21.56 -11.19
N SER A 90 13.58 -20.38 -10.81
CA SER A 90 14.40 -19.19 -10.79
C SER A 90 14.89 -18.86 -9.38
N THR A 91 16.03 -18.20 -9.29
CA THR A 91 16.56 -17.67 -8.02
C THR A 91 17.12 -16.29 -8.28
N THR A 92 16.60 -15.31 -7.58
CA THR A 92 17.04 -13.92 -7.63
C THR A 92 17.63 -13.53 -6.27
N ASN A 93 18.87 -13.05 -6.27
CA ASN A 93 19.50 -12.51 -5.07
C ASN A 93 19.47 -11.00 -5.13
N THR A 94 19.02 -10.39 -4.07
CA THR A 94 18.87 -8.94 -3.97
C THR A 94 19.58 -8.42 -2.72
N ALA A 95 20.34 -7.35 -2.90
CA ALA A 95 20.82 -6.52 -1.81
C ALA A 95 20.39 -5.09 -2.12
N ARG A 96 19.63 -4.48 -1.25
CA ARG A 96 19.06 -3.14 -1.51
C ARG A 96 19.15 -2.23 -0.30
N VAL A 97 19.27 -0.95 -0.59
CA VAL A 97 18.94 0.09 0.38
C VAL A 97 17.41 0.24 0.35
N ASN A 98 16.75 -0.27 1.36
CA ASN A 98 15.29 -0.18 1.46
C ASN A 98 14.87 1.22 1.85
N GLN A 99 15.52 1.80 2.87
CA GLN A 99 15.36 3.20 3.24
C GLN A 99 16.72 3.84 3.56
N ALA A 100 16.92 5.10 3.21
CA ALA A 100 18.06 5.91 3.63
C ALA A 100 17.69 7.38 3.51
N TYR A 101 17.53 8.07 4.64
CA TYR A 101 17.17 9.47 4.63
C TYR A 101 17.78 10.24 5.81
N LEU A 102 17.89 11.55 5.61
CA LEU A 102 18.13 12.51 6.65
C LEU A 102 16.83 13.26 6.96
N GLN A 103 16.63 13.57 8.22
CA GLN A 103 15.46 14.30 8.70
C GLN A 103 15.92 15.47 9.58
N TYR A 104 15.31 16.61 9.35
CA TYR A 104 15.35 17.79 10.20
C TYR A 104 13.96 17.99 10.83
N ASP A 105 13.87 18.23 12.14
CA ASP A 105 12.64 18.40 12.90
C ASP A 105 12.80 19.52 13.93
N ASP A 106 12.26 20.71 13.63
CA ASP A 106 12.26 21.89 14.53
C ASP A 106 11.06 22.78 14.17
N GLY A 107 9.90 22.51 14.77
CA GLY A 107 8.64 23.17 14.46
C GLY A 107 8.06 22.86 13.08
N PHE A 108 8.86 22.29 12.20
CA PHE A 108 8.47 21.66 10.93
C PHE A 108 9.46 20.53 10.63
N ARG A 109 9.02 19.55 9.84
CA ARG A 109 9.86 18.41 9.49
C ARG A 109 10.20 18.44 8.00
N ILE A 110 11.49 18.27 7.68
CA ILE A 110 11.93 17.98 6.31
C ILE A 110 12.64 16.62 6.32
N ARG A 111 12.29 15.76 5.38
CA ARG A 111 12.96 14.49 5.13
C ARG A 111 13.47 14.46 3.70
N ALA A 112 14.70 14.03 3.49
CA ALA A 112 15.31 13.92 2.17
C ALA A 112 16.07 12.59 2.04
N GLY A 113 15.87 11.88 0.95
CA GLY A 113 16.45 10.57 0.66
C GLY A 113 15.40 9.58 0.18
N ARG A 114 15.54 8.31 0.56
CA ARG A 114 14.55 7.25 0.34
C ARG A 114 13.85 6.93 1.64
N TRP A 115 12.55 7.05 1.69
CA TRP A 115 11.73 6.72 2.87
C TRP A 115 10.45 6.01 2.46
N LEU A 116 9.97 5.12 3.32
CA LEU A 116 8.64 4.56 3.21
C LEU A 116 7.61 5.63 3.56
N TYR A 117 6.72 5.97 2.63
CA TYR A 117 5.49 6.69 2.93
C TYR A 117 4.35 5.69 2.96
N ARG A 118 3.62 5.67 4.05
CA ARG A 118 2.51 4.76 4.25
C ARG A 118 1.36 5.51 4.89
N ASP A 119 0.20 5.49 4.26
CA ASP A 119 -1.03 5.99 4.86
C ASP A 119 -1.74 4.91 5.70
N GLU A 120 -2.71 5.30 6.51
CA GLU A 120 -3.33 4.47 7.55
C GLU A 120 -3.85 3.11 7.06
N ARG A 121 -4.36 3.06 5.83
CA ARG A 121 -4.93 1.86 5.22
C ARG A 121 -4.25 1.46 3.92
N GLU A 122 -3.12 2.10 3.64
CA GLU A 122 -2.37 1.83 2.41
C GLU A 122 -3.22 1.95 1.13
N TRP A 123 -4.28 2.79 1.21
CA TRP A 123 -5.21 3.02 0.12
C TRP A 123 -4.70 4.02 -0.90
N LEU A 124 -3.83 4.95 -0.46
CA LEU A 124 -3.18 5.93 -1.32
C LEU A 124 -1.73 5.57 -1.61
N ILE A 125 -0.94 5.32 -0.57
CA ILE A 125 0.50 5.15 -0.68
C ILE A 125 0.97 4.12 0.35
N ASP A 126 1.70 3.13 -0.10
CA ASP A 126 2.56 2.24 0.67
C ASP A 126 3.82 1.94 -0.16
N GLU A 127 4.70 2.94 -0.30
CA GLU A 127 5.84 2.81 -1.19
C GLU A 127 7.06 3.60 -0.72
N ASN A 128 8.23 3.09 -1.06
CA ASN A 128 9.48 3.80 -0.84
C ASN A 128 9.67 4.91 -1.88
N ILE A 129 9.67 6.15 -1.43
CA ILE A 129 9.82 7.34 -2.27
C ILE A 129 11.23 7.88 -2.16
N ASP A 130 11.91 8.06 -3.28
CA ASP A 130 13.20 8.74 -3.41
C ASP A 130 12.95 10.23 -3.67
N GLY A 131 13.16 11.10 -2.68
CA GLY A 131 12.84 12.53 -2.88
C GLY A 131 12.95 13.38 -1.63
N VAL A 132 12.04 14.34 -1.51
CA VAL A 132 11.91 15.26 -0.38
C VAL A 132 10.48 15.33 0.10
N MET A 133 10.29 15.33 1.42
CA MET A 133 9.01 15.55 2.08
C MET A 133 9.16 16.68 3.10
N ALA A 134 8.18 17.56 3.15
CA ALA A 134 8.01 18.55 4.21
C ALA A 134 6.70 18.30 4.94
N ARG A 135 6.74 18.32 6.28
CA ARG A 135 5.57 18.25 7.16
C ARG A 135 5.55 19.47 8.06
N PHE A 136 4.41 20.14 8.14
CA PHE A 136 4.22 21.29 9.01
C PHE A 136 2.77 21.41 9.49
N ASP A 137 2.57 22.03 10.63
CA ASP A 137 1.25 22.25 11.20
C ASP A 137 0.79 23.68 10.90
N ALA A 138 -0.37 23.82 10.28
CA ALA A 138 -1.06 25.07 10.03
C ALA A 138 -2.30 25.16 10.94
N GLY A 139 -2.07 25.53 12.19
CA GLY A 139 -3.08 25.47 13.25
C GLY A 139 -3.49 24.04 13.55
N PRO A 140 -4.77 23.64 13.40
CA PRO A 140 -5.21 22.28 13.65
C PRO A 140 -4.96 21.33 12.47
N VAL A 141 -4.43 21.82 11.35
CA VAL A 141 -4.22 21.05 10.13
C VAL A 141 -2.75 20.71 9.99
N ARG A 142 -2.44 19.42 9.92
CA ARG A 142 -1.13 18.90 9.51
C ARG A 142 -1.07 18.82 7.99
N ILE A 143 -0.01 19.34 7.40
CA ILE A 143 0.20 19.32 5.96
C ILE A 143 1.48 18.55 5.65
N ASP A 144 1.36 17.51 4.82
CA ASP A 144 2.46 16.79 4.22
C ASP A 144 2.55 17.19 2.73
N ALA A 145 3.71 17.69 2.32
CA ALA A 145 4.03 17.96 0.94
C ALA A 145 5.21 17.07 0.51
N LEU A 146 5.08 16.32 -0.56
CA LEU A 146 6.12 15.42 -1.04
C LEU A 146 6.38 15.61 -2.53
N ALA A 147 7.64 15.42 -2.92
CA ALA A 147 8.09 15.36 -4.30
C ALA A 147 9.18 14.29 -4.43
N GLY A 148 9.00 13.34 -5.33
CA GLY A 148 9.96 12.26 -5.48
C GLY A 148 9.61 11.30 -6.61
N ARG A 149 10.28 10.15 -6.59
CA ARG A 149 10.09 9.06 -7.55
C ARG A 149 10.16 7.72 -6.82
N VAL A 150 9.52 6.72 -7.38
CA VAL A 150 9.72 5.34 -6.98
C VAL A 150 10.86 4.76 -7.81
N GLY A 151 11.87 4.18 -7.13
CA GLY A 151 12.95 3.46 -7.81
C GLY A 151 14.00 4.33 -8.49
N TRP A 152 14.28 5.53 -8.00
CA TRP A 152 15.44 6.31 -8.45
C TRP A 152 16.76 5.59 -8.09
N LEU A 153 16.85 5.05 -6.87
CA LEU A 153 17.93 4.14 -6.51
C LEU A 153 17.69 2.75 -7.14
N PRO A 154 18.75 2.00 -7.49
CA PRO A 154 18.60 0.66 -8.04
C PRO A 154 17.73 -0.26 -7.15
N ARG A 155 16.97 -1.16 -7.78
CA ARG A 155 16.20 -2.20 -7.06
C ARG A 155 17.14 -3.19 -6.36
N THR A 156 18.32 -3.40 -6.91
CA THR A 156 19.37 -4.21 -6.29
C THR A 156 20.74 -3.58 -6.55
N LEU A 157 21.62 -3.67 -5.56
CA LEU A 157 23.01 -3.22 -5.68
C LEU A 157 23.86 -4.17 -6.55
N PHE A 158 23.38 -5.39 -6.80
CA PHE A 158 24.05 -6.33 -7.71
C PHE A 158 23.84 -5.94 -9.17
N GLU A 159 22.77 -5.19 -9.48
CA GLU A 159 22.46 -4.70 -10.81
C GLU A 159 22.17 -3.18 -10.77
N PRO A 160 23.20 -2.34 -10.79
CA PRO A 160 23.03 -0.88 -10.68
C PRO A 160 22.16 -0.25 -11.78
N GLY A 161 21.92 -0.98 -12.87
CA GLY A 161 21.01 -0.59 -13.96
C GLY A 161 19.53 -0.90 -13.71
N SER A 162 19.22 -1.72 -12.70
CA SER A 162 17.85 -2.11 -12.35
C SER A 162 17.14 -0.96 -11.61
N ARG A 163 16.64 0.02 -12.35
CA ARG A 163 15.87 1.13 -11.80
C ARG A 163 14.37 0.82 -11.91
N GLY A 164 13.60 1.40 -11.00
CA GLY A 164 12.14 1.39 -11.07
C GLY A 164 11.60 2.28 -12.19
N ASP A 165 10.30 2.41 -12.24
CA ASP A 165 9.61 3.28 -13.17
C ASP A 165 10.04 4.74 -12.96
N ARG A 166 10.01 5.55 -14.03
CA ARG A 166 10.44 6.95 -13.97
C ARG A 166 9.30 7.91 -13.70
N ILE A 167 8.25 7.43 -13.04
CA ILE A 167 7.11 8.26 -12.66
C ILE A 167 7.55 9.22 -11.55
N ALA A 168 7.34 10.51 -11.77
CA ALA A 168 7.53 11.52 -10.73
C ALA A 168 6.22 11.73 -9.99
N TYR A 169 6.28 11.69 -8.66
CA TYR A 169 5.12 11.92 -7.79
C TYR A 169 5.25 13.24 -7.06
N TYR A 170 4.14 13.97 -7.01
CA TYR A 170 3.98 15.19 -6.22
C TYR A 170 2.71 15.04 -5.39
N GLY A 171 2.83 15.10 -4.07
CA GLY A 171 1.72 14.89 -3.15
C GLY A 171 1.53 16.07 -2.21
N LEU A 172 0.27 16.35 -1.91
CA LEU A 172 -0.15 17.26 -0.86
C LEU A 172 -1.28 16.59 -0.10
N LEU A 173 -1.06 16.36 1.21
CA LEU A 173 -2.03 15.77 2.11
C LEU A 173 -2.25 16.74 3.27
N ALA A 174 -3.50 17.03 3.57
CA ALA A 174 -3.91 17.94 4.64
C ALA A 174 -4.84 17.21 5.60
N GLN A 175 -4.33 16.86 6.78
CA GLN A 175 -5.01 16.07 7.80
C GLN A 175 -5.37 16.96 9.00
N MET A 176 -6.54 16.72 9.58
CA MET A 176 -6.96 17.29 10.84
C MET A 176 -7.65 16.22 11.71
N GLU A 177 -7.60 16.46 13.01
CA GLU A 177 -8.31 15.66 14.03
C GLU A 177 -9.38 16.53 14.70
N PRO A 178 -10.57 16.65 14.11
CA PRO A 178 -11.62 17.53 14.62
C PRO A 178 -12.24 17.05 15.94
N VAL A 179 -12.11 15.78 16.24
CA VAL A 179 -12.52 15.11 17.47
C VAL A 179 -11.48 14.05 17.78
N ASP A 180 -11.20 13.84 19.06
CA ASP A 180 -10.23 12.83 19.50
C ASP A 180 -10.45 11.48 18.82
N ASP A 181 -9.37 10.88 18.31
CA ASP A 181 -9.36 9.62 17.57
C ASP A 181 -10.20 9.63 16.26
N ARG A 182 -10.51 10.80 15.69
CA ARG A 182 -11.21 10.91 14.40
C ARG A 182 -10.50 11.86 13.46
N PHE A 183 -10.07 11.34 12.34
CA PHE A 183 -9.26 12.06 11.37
C PHE A 183 -10.07 12.36 10.12
N VAL A 184 -9.77 13.50 9.52
CA VAL A 184 -10.23 13.88 8.18
C VAL A 184 -9.02 14.36 7.40
N GLU A 185 -8.87 13.86 6.19
CA GLU A 185 -7.76 14.19 5.31
C GLU A 185 -8.26 14.55 3.90
N ALA A 186 -7.75 15.63 3.35
CA ALA A 186 -7.85 15.92 1.93
C ALA A 186 -6.50 15.64 1.26
N PHE A 187 -6.51 15.05 0.07
CA PHE A 187 -5.29 14.72 -0.66
C PHE A 187 -5.34 15.15 -2.12
N ALA A 188 -4.15 15.44 -2.65
CA ALA A 188 -3.89 15.63 -4.07
C ALA A 188 -2.55 14.97 -4.40
N ILE A 189 -2.54 13.98 -5.29
CA ILE A 189 -1.34 13.25 -5.70
C ILE A 189 -1.28 13.25 -7.23
N LEU A 190 -0.22 13.83 -7.78
CA LEU A 190 0.08 13.85 -9.22
C LEU A 190 1.18 12.83 -9.51
N GLY A 191 0.91 11.86 -10.37
CA GLY A 191 1.88 10.99 -11.02
C GLY A 191 2.15 11.48 -12.44
N ASP A 192 3.42 11.78 -12.78
CA ASP A 192 3.87 12.26 -14.09
C ASP A 192 4.78 11.20 -14.71
N ASP A 193 4.24 10.39 -15.62
CA ASP A 193 4.98 9.36 -16.36
C ASP A 193 5.49 9.92 -17.69
N ARG A 194 6.77 10.26 -17.71
CA ARG A 194 7.44 10.82 -18.88
C ARG A 194 8.03 9.79 -19.85
N GLU A 195 8.03 8.51 -19.49
CA GLU A 195 8.65 7.47 -20.31
C GLU A 195 7.71 6.84 -21.32
N ARG A 196 6.44 6.69 -20.98
CA ARG A 196 5.45 5.96 -21.81
C ARG A 196 4.63 6.84 -22.76
N GLY A 197 5.08 8.04 -23.06
CA GLY A 197 4.42 8.91 -24.04
C GLY A 197 3.57 10.02 -23.43
N ALA A 198 3.86 10.42 -22.18
CA ALA A 198 3.24 11.55 -21.50
C ALA A 198 1.86 11.29 -20.91
N GLY A 199 1.76 10.28 -20.07
CA GLY A 199 0.62 10.13 -19.17
C GLY A 199 0.81 10.94 -17.89
N GLU A 200 -0.25 11.61 -17.46
CA GLU A 200 -0.31 12.22 -16.13
C GLU A 200 -1.61 11.80 -15.44
N GLN A 201 -1.50 11.44 -14.17
CA GLN A 201 -2.65 11.11 -13.34
C GLN A 201 -2.67 11.99 -12.10
N LEU A 202 -3.73 12.75 -11.92
CA LEU A 202 -4.04 13.49 -10.71
C LEU A 202 -5.11 12.74 -9.93
N SER A 203 -4.74 12.26 -8.74
CA SER A 203 -5.65 11.67 -7.76
C SER A 203 -6.00 12.71 -6.72
N LEU A 204 -7.30 12.98 -6.54
CA LEU A 204 -7.85 13.96 -5.61
C LEU A 204 -8.90 13.28 -4.73
N GLY A 205 -8.99 13.64 -3.47
CA GLY A 205 -10.06 13.09 -2.65
C GLY A 205 -10.08 13.53 -1.20
N LEU A 206 -10.96 12.85 -0.48
CA LEU A 206 -11.19 13.03 0.95
C LEU A 206 -11.20 11.67 1.64
N ARG A 207 -10.68 11.64 2.85
CA ARG A 207 -10.66 10.45 3.70
C ARG A 207 -11.09 10.81 5.12
N SER A 208 -11.70 9.85 5.81
CA SER A 208 -12.00 9.95 7.22
C SER A 208 -11.92 8.58 7.87
N TRP A 209 -11.25 8.50 9.00
CA TRP A 209 -11.12 7.26 9.77
C TRP A 209 -11.00 7.56 11.26
N GLY A 210 -11.17 6.52 12.07
CA GLY A 210 -11.00 6.65 13.52
C GLY A 210 -12.01 5.85 14.31
N LYS A 211 -12.28 6.30 15.55
CA LYS A 211 -13.18 5.63 16.50
C LYS A 211 -14.52 6.39 16.65
N LEU A 212 -15.63 5.66 16.57
CA LEU A 212 -16.99 6.19 16.81
C LEU A 212 -17.51 5.89 18.23
N GLY A 213 -16.64 5.48 19.13
CA GLY A 213 -16.93 5.08 20.50
C GLY A 213 -16.15 3.82 20.87
N ASP A 214 -16.47 3.24 22.03
CA ASP A 214 -15.73 2.09 22.53
C ASP A 214 -15.80 0.91 21.56
N GLY A 215 -14.65 0.50 21.04
CA GLY A 215 -14.49 -0.66 20.17
C GLY A 215 -15.17 -0.57 18.78
N LEU A 216 -15.59 0.61 18.30
CA LEU A 216 -16.11 0.80 16.95
C LEU A 216 -15.18 1.70 16.16
N THR A 217 -14.43 1.12 15.20
CA THR A 217 -13.62 1.84 14.24
C THR A 217 -14.34 1.97 12.91
N TYR A 218 -14.04 3.02 12.15
CA TYR A 218 -14.61 3.26 10.83
C TYR A 218 -13.56 3.82 9.87
N TRP A 219 -13.86 3.72 8.58
CA TRP A 219 -13.17 4.43 7.51
C TRP A 219 -14.14 4.83 6.41
N ALA A 220 -13.78 5.88 5.70
CA ALA A 220 -14.48 6.35 4.52
C ALA A 220 -13.48 7.08 3.62
N ASP A 221 -13.11 6.45 2.52
CA ASP A 221 -12.16 6.96 1.53
C ASP A 221 -12.91 7.25 0.23
N ALA A 222 -12.66 8.40 -0.39
CA ALA A 222 -13.25 8.75 -1.68
C ALA A 222 -12.23 9.49 -2.55
N GLY A 223 -12.12 9.09 -3.81
CA GLY A 223 -11.15 9.61 -4.74
C GLY A 223 -11.67 9.82 -6.16
N LEU A 224 -11.02 10.72 -6.86
CA LEU A 224 -11.20 11.00 -8.27
C LEU A 224 -9.87 10.81 -8.97
N SER A 225 -9.83 10.09 -10.08
CA SER A 225 -8.70 10.05 -11.01
C SER A 225 -8.97 10.95 -12.20
N ARG A 226 -8.02 11.84 -12.52
CA ARG A 226 -8.10 12.81 -13.61
C ARG A 226 -6.75 12.87 -14.33
N GLY A 227 -6.75 13.23 -15.60
CA GLY A 227 -5.52 13.39 -16.37
C GLY A 227 -5.63 12.83 -17.77
N SER A 228 -4.53 12.28 -18.26
CA SER A 228 -4.44 11.64 -19.57
C SER A 228 -3.50 10.45 -19.53
N ASP A 229 -3.77 9.46 -20.36
CA ASP A 229 -2.93 8.29 -20.60
C ASP A 229 -2.93 8.04 -22.11
N ASP A 230 -1.79 8.28 -22.76
CA ASP A 230 -1.70 8.41 -24.21
C ASP A 230 -2.73 9.44 -24.74
N ASP A 231 -3.58 9.03 -25.69
CA ASP A 231 -4.62 9.87 -26.31
C ASP A 231 -5.95 9.85 -25.52
N ARG A 232 -6.04 9.11 -24.40
CA ARG A 232 -7.27 8.98 -23.62
C ARG A 232 -7.29 9.92 -22.41
N ARG A 233 -8.43 10.52 -22.14
CA ARG A 233 -8.67 11.36 -20.97
C ARG A 233 -9.12 10.50 -19.79
N LEU A 234 -8.46 10.61 -18.64
CA LEU A 234 -8.84 9.92 -17.41
C LEU A 234 -9.96 10.67 -16.67
N LYS A 235 -11.01 9.96 -16.27
CA LYS A 235 -12.17 10.53 -15.54
C LYS A 235 -12.86 9.49 -14.64
N GLY A 236 -12.11 8.83 -13.75
CA GLY A 236 -12.64 7.85 -12.82
C GLY A 236 -13.05 8.44 -11.46
N TYR A 237 -13.82 7.67 -10.69
CA TYR A 237 -14.07 7.88 -9.27
C TYR A 237 -14.10 6.55 -8.54
N GLY A 238 -13.67 6.56 -7.27
CA GLY A 238 -13.74 5.40 -6.39
C GLY A 238 -14.02 5.81 -4.96
N PHE A 239 -14.53 4.87 -4.18
CA PHE A 239 -14.72 5.04 -2.76
C PHE A 239 -14.69 3.69 -2.03
N ASP A 240 -14.31 3.74 -0.75
CA ASP A 240 -14.31 2.61 0.19
C ASP A 240 -14.84 3.10 1.53
N ILE A 241 -15.83 2.41 2.07
CA ILE A 241 -16.43 2.72 3.37
C ILE A 241 -16.62 1.43 4.16
N GLY A 242 -16.32 1.48 5.44
CA GLY A 242 -16.53 0.32 6.30
C GLY A 242 -16.38 0.64 7.77
N ALA A 243 -16.64 -0.38 8.57
CA ALA A 243 -16.50 -0.33 10.02
C ALA A 243 -16.19 -1.71 10.59
N THR A 244 -15.46 -1.70 11.70
CA THR A 244 -15.20 -2.88 12.52
C THR A 244 -15.65 -2.62 13.93
N ARG A 245 -16.52 -3.50 14.47
CA ARG A 245 -16.88 -3.53 15.87
C ARG A 245 -16.06 -4.60 16.59
N LEU A 246 -15.30 -4.20 17.59
CA LEU A 246 -14.51 -5.04 18.49
C LEU A 246 -15.15 -4.99 19.89
N TRP A 247 -15.30 -6.13 20.56
CA TRP A 247 -15.72 -6.23 21.94
C TRP A 247 -14.49 -6.53 22.83
N GLU A 248 -13.81 -5.47 23.23
CA GLU A 248 -12.54 -5.53 23.95
C GLU A 248 -12.65 -6.16 25.34
N ASP A 249 -13.79 -6.00 26.01
CA ASP A 249 -14.06 -6.55 27.36
C ASP A 249 -14.32 -8.07 27.38
N HIS A 250 -14.37 -8.72 26.21
CA HIS A 250 -14.60 -10.16 26.11
C HIS A 250 -13.28 -10.91 26.00
N ASP A 251 -13.12 -12.03 26.71
CA ASP A 251 -11.88 -12.84 26.76
C ASP A 251 -11.33 -13.23 25.38
N LEU A 252 -12.18 -13.40 24.39
CA LEU A 252 -11.82 -13.72 23.01
C LEU A 252 -11.83 -12.50 22.09
N GLN A 253 -12.09 -11.31 22.59
CA GLN A 253 -12.14 -10.07 21.84
C GLN A 253 -12.76 -10.25 20.43
N PRO A 254 -14.01 -10.76 20.32
CA PRO A 254 -14.63 -11.01 19.04
C PRO A 254 -14.81 -9.68 18.28
N ARG A 255 -14.77 -9.76 16.96
CA ARG A 255 -14.97 -8.59 16.08
C ARG A 255 -15.82 -8.93 14.87
N VAL A 256 -16.50 -7.94 14.37
CA VAL A 256 -17.29 -8.00 13.14
C VAL A 256 -16.93 -6.82 12.26
N THR A 257 -16.66 -7.09 11.00
CA THR A 257 -16.33 -6.07 9.98
C THR A 257 -17.35 -6.11 8.87
N VAL A 258 -17.77 -4.93 8.41
CA VAL A 258 -18.56 -4.75 7.19
C VAL A 258 -17.96 -3.63 6.37
N ALA A 259 -17.88 -3.82 5.05
CA ALA A 259 -17.34 -2.82 4.16
C ALA A 259 -17.98 -2.89 2.76
N PHE A 260 -17.89 -1.77 2.06
CA PHE A 260 -18.30 -1.66 0.67
C PHE A 260 -17.36 -0.71 -0.08
N ALA A 261 -16.77 -1.20 -1.16
CA ALA A 261 -15.91 -0.42 -2.03
C ALA A 261 -16.41 -0.45 -3.48
N GLN A 262 -16.17 0.64 -4.22
CA GLN A 262 -16.48 0.72 -5.64
C GLN A 262 -15.49 1.61 -6.36
N GLY A 263 -14.99 1.12 -7.49
CA GLY A 263 -14.32 1.91 -8.52
C GLY A 263 -15.17 1.98 -9.78
N SER A 264 -15.33 3.17 -10.35
CA SER A 264 -16.04 3.33 -11.62
C SER A 264 -15.38 2.54 -12.75
N GLY A 265 -16.17 2.14 -13.73
CA GLY A 265 -15.73 1.47 -14.93
C GLY A 265 -15.92 2.33 -16.19
N ASP A 266 -15.37 1.86 -17.30
CA ASP A 266 -15.49 2.50 -18.62
C ASP A 266 -16.48 1.72 -19.49
N GLY A 267 -17.66 2.26 -19.69
CA GLY A 267 -18.72 1.64 -20.49
C GLY A 267 -18.62 1.93 -21.99
N ASP A 268 -17.72 2.82 -22.43
CA ASP A 268 -17.51 3.18 -23.85
C ASP A 268 -16.01 3.46 -24.12
N PRO A 269 -15.21 2.41 -24.34
CA PRO A 269 -13.77 2.54 -24.50
C PRO A 269 -13.33 3.27 -25.77
N ASP A 270 -14.25 3.50 -26.72
CA ASP A 270 -13.93 4.11 -28.04
C ASP A 270 -14.15 5.62 -28.07
N ASP A 271 -14.68 6.25 -27.02
CA ASP A 271 -14.98 7.69 -27.01
C ASP A 271 -13.81 8.60 -26.59
N GLY A 272 -12.61 8.02 -26.43
CA GLY A 272 -11.39 8.75 -26.04
C GLY A 272 -11.36 9.17 -24.56
N THR A 273 -12.27 8.66 -23.72
CA THR A 273 -12.32 8.93 -22.28
C THR A 273 -12.31 7.60 -21.53
N ASP A 274 -11.33 7.41 -20.66
CA ASP A 274 -11.32 6.30 -19.71
C ASP A 274 -12.00 6.74 -18.41
N ARG A 275 -13.13 6.12 -18.11
CA ARG A 275 -13.92 6.39 -16.90
C ARG A 275 -13.69 5.38 -15.79
N ALA A 276 -12.84 4.38 -16.02
CA ALA A 276 -12.43 3.47 -14.98
C ALA A 276 -11.64 4.23 -13.90
N TYR A 277 -11.92 3.94 -12.65
CA TYR A 277 -11.14 4.51 -11.55
C TYR A 277 -9.74 3.89 -11.56
N ARG A 278 -8.75 4.72 -11.32
CA ARG A 278 -7.37 4.29 -11.13
C ARG A 278 -6.91 4.82 -9.78
N GLN A 279 -6.49 3.93 -8.91
CA GLN A 279 -5.80 4.30 -7.68
C GLN A 279 -4.46 4.98 -8.02
N THR A 280 -3.70 5.36 -7.03
CA THR A 280 -2.46 6.14 -7.24
C THR A 280 -1.34 5.36 -7.94
N GLY A 281 -1.41 4.02 -7.92
CA GLY A 281 -0.33 3.12 -8.32
C GLY A 281 0.76 2.94 -7.25
N LEU A 282 0.54 3.49 -6.05
CA LEU A 282 1.44 3.41 -4.90
C LEU A 282 0.80 2.69 -3.70
N GLN A 283 -0.43 2.22 -3.84
CA GLN A 283 -1.20 1.54 -2.79
C GLN A 283 -0.82 0.05 -2.69
N SER A 284 -1.02 -0.53 -1.50
CA SER A 284 -1.00 -1.98 -1.30
C SER A 284 -2.38 -2.55 -0.93
N ASN A 285 -3.33 -1.68 -0.52
CA ASN A 285 -4.68 -2.07 -0.09
C ASN A 285 -4.66 -3.07 1.08
N GLU A 286 -3.73 -2.89 2.00
CA GLU A 286 -3.57 -3.73 3.19
C GLU A 286 -3.92 -2.97 4.48
N ALA A 287 -4.58 -3.65 5.41
CA ALA A 287 -4.88 -3.09 6.72
C ALA A 287 -5.04 -4.18 7.77
N ARG A 288 -4.98 -3.77 9.05
CA ARG A 288 -5.45 -4.58 10.18
C ARG A 288 -6.89 -4.20 10.50
N LEU A 289 -7.75 -5.20 10.62
CA LEU A 289 -9.16 -5.00 11.01
C LEU A 289 -9.41 -5.34 12.49
N GLY A 290 -8.45 -5.00 13.35
CA GLY A 290 -8.46 -5.28 14.78
C GLY A 290 -7.78 -6.60 15.19
N GLY A 291 -7.28 -7.39 14.25
CA GLY A 291 -6.39 -8.52 14.47
C GLY A 291 -4.91 -8.12 14.47
N PHE A 292 -4.01 -9.10 14.65
CA PHE A 292 -2.56 -8.87 14.62
C PHE A 292 -2.00 -8.80 13.20
N ALA A 293 -2.49 -9.67 12.31
CA ALA A 293 -2.02 -9.73 10.94
C ALA A 293 -2.65 -8.64 10.06
N LYS A 294 -1.87 -8.14 9.12
CA LYS A 294 -2.38 -7.39 7.98
C LYS A 294 -3.07 -8.34 6.99
N LEU A 295 -4.06 -7.83 6.29
CA LEU A 295 -4.78 -8.53 5.25
C LEU A 295 -5.04 -7.61 4.07
N LYS A 296 -5.14 -8.19 2.87
CA LYS A 296 -5.62 -7.53 1.67
C LYS A 296 -7.13 -7.37 1.76
N TYR A 297 -7.58 -6.17 2.07
CA TYR A 297 -8.99 -5.95 2.39
C TYR A 297 -9.94 -5.97 1.18
N TYR A 298 -9.39 -6.14 -0.03
CA TYR A 298 -10.15 -6.45 -1.24
C TYR A 298 -10.10 -7.94 -1.63
N GLY A 299 -9.46 -8.78 -0.79
CA GLY A 299 -9.40 -10.23 -0.92
C GLY A 299 -8.01 -10.76 -1.26
N GLU A 300 -7.58 -11.81 -0.56
CA GLU A 300 -6.24 -12.40 -0.68
C GLU A 300 -6.01 -13.11 -2.02
N ALA A 301 -7.04 -13.73 -2.59
CA ALA A 301 -6.90 -14.53 -3.81
C ALA A 301 -7.12 -13.75 -5.10
N LEU A 302 -8.00 -12.75 -5.11
CA LEU A 302 -8.27 -11.94 -6.30
C LEU A 302 -7.42 -10.68 -6.33
N ASP A 303 -7.21 -10.06 -5.17
CA ASP A 303 -6.43 -8.83 -4.97
C ASP A 303 -6.68 -7.76 -6.06
N PRO A 304 -7.93 -7.39 -6.30
CA PRO A 304 -8.25 -6.54 -7.43
C PRO A 304 -7.87 -5.09 -7.18
N ASP A 305 -7.43 -4.42 -8.24
CA ASP A 305 -7.48 -2.96 -8.25
C ASP A 305 -8.93 -2.48 -8.11
N LEU A 306 -9.13 -1.35 -7.45
CA LEU A 306 -10.45 -0.73 -7.33
C LEU A 306 -10.83 -0.03 -8.66
N SER A 307 -11.00 -0.82 -9.71
CA SER A 307 -11.28 -0.37 -11.09
C SER A 307 -12.35 -1.24 -11.70
N ASP A 308 -13.43 -0.65 -12.18
CA ASP A 308 -14.61 -1.34 -12.73
C ASP A 308 -15.20 -2.43 -11.82
N ILE A 309 -15.10 -2.24 -10.51
CA ILE A 309 -15.49 -3.26 -9.53
C ILE A 309 -16.30 -2.66 -8.37
N ARG A 310 -17.21 -3.47 -7.84
CA ARG A 310 -17.90 -3.31 -6.55
C ARG A 310 -17.53 -4.50 -5.68
N ILE A 311 -17.19 -4.21 -4.43
CA ILE A 311 -16.78 -5.21 -3.46
C ILE A 311 -17.61 -5.01 -2.20
N ALA A 312 -18.41 -6.01 -1.83
CA ALA A 312 -19.07 -6.04 -0.53
C ALA A 312 -18.34 -7.05 0.36
N THR A 313 -17.89 -6.60 1.52
CA THR A 313 -17.11 -7.41 2.46
C THR A 313 -17.85 -7.58 3.77
N ALA A 314 -17.88 -8.80 4.30
CA ALA A 314 -18.31 -9.12 5.65
C ALA A 314 -17.31 -10.03 6.32
N GLY A 315 -16.92 -9.70 7.55
CA GLY A 315 -15.90 -10.46 8.29
C GLY A 315 -16.26 -10.68 9.74
N VAL A 316 -15.72 -11.74 10.29
CA VAL A 316 -15.73 -12.05 11.72
C VAL A 316 -14.32 -12.42 12.16
N GLY A 317 -13.95 -12.04 13.37
CA GLY A 317 -12.65 -12.40 13.90
C GLY A 317 -12.67 -12.54 15.40
N LEU A 318 -11.60 -13.04 15.94
CA LEU A 318 -11.36 -13.15 17.37
C LEU A 318 -9.88 -13.00 17.68
N THR A 319 -9.58 -12.59 18.90
CA THR A 319 -8.22 -12.57 19.45
C THR A 319 -8.25 -13.34 20.77
N ALA A 320 -7.55 -14.47 20.77
CA ALA A 320 -7.41 -15.30 21.96
C ALA A 320 -6.09 -14.98 22.64
N ASN A 321 -6.15 -14.35 23.81
CA ASN A 321 -4.98 -13.83 24.53
C ASN A 321 -4.14 -12.88 23.65
N ASP A 322 -3.01 -12.41 24.11
CA ASP A 322 -2.14 -11.48 23.37
C ASP A 322 -1.24 -12.17 22.31
N ALA A 323 -1.53 -13.42 21.97
CA ALA A 323 -0.66 -14.23 21.12
C ALA A 323 -1.31 -14.72 19.82
N VAL A 324 -2.64 -14.77 19.71
CA VAL A 324 -3.33 -15.39 18.58
C VAL A 324 -4.51 -14.54 18.12
N SER A 325 -4.56 -14.16 16.84
CA SER A 325 -5.74 -13.59 16.22
C SER A 325 -6.14 -14.38 14.98
N VAL A 326 -7.44 -14.49 14.73
CA VAL A 326 -7.99 -15.16 13.53
C VAL A 326 -9.08 -14.27 12.95
N ASP A 327 -9.08 -14.10 11.63
CA ASP A 327 -10.12 -13.41 10.87
C ASP A 327 -10.61 -14.30 9.73
N LEU A 328 -11.91 -14.31 9.51
CA LEU A 328 -12.57 -14.91 8.37
C LEU A 328 -13.37 -13.84 7.65
N LEU A 329 -13.06 -13.59 6.37
CA LEU A 329 -13.70 -12.57 5.55
C LEU A 329 -14.36 -13.23 4.33
N TYR A 330 -15.51 -12.72 3.97
CA TYR A 330 -16.22 -13.03 2.74
C TYR A 330 -16.30 -11.79 1.88
N HIS A 331 -16.02 -11.93 0.58
CA HIS A 331 -16.08 -10.87 -0.42
C HIS A 331 -17.02 -11.27 -1.55
N HIS A 332 -17.87 -10.33 -1.98
CA HIS A 332 -18.74 -10.45 -3.13
C HIS A 332 -18.36 -9.39 -4.17
N TYR A 333 -18.02 -9.83 -5.39
CA TYR A 333 -17.51 -8.95 -6.44
C TYR A 333 -18.51 -8.81 -7.58
N ARG A 334 -18.65 -7.57 -8.07
CA ARG A 334 -19.48 -7.26 -9.23
C ARG A 334 -18.79 -6.22 -10.12
N ARG A 335 -18.93 -6.35 -11.43
CA ARG A 335 -18.56 -5.29 -12.39
C ARG A 335 -19.48 -4.10 -12.26
N VAL A 336 -18.94 -2.90 -12.50
CA VAL A 336 -19.70 -1.64 -12.57
C VAL A 336 -20.21 -1.42 -13.99
N SER A 337 -19.34 -1.58 -14.99
CA SER A 337 -19.65 -1.44 -16.40
C SER A 337 -19.91 -2.82 -17.01
N VAL A 338 -21.13 -3.06 -17.44
CA VAL A 338 -21.51 -4.31 -18.10
C VAL A 338 -22.13 -4.01 -19.46
N THR A 339 -21.74 -4.74 -20.48
CA THR A 339 -22.38 -4.70 -21.78
C THR A 339 -23.72 -5.43 -21.73
N GLN A 340 -24.66 -5.06 -22.58
CA GLN A 340 -25.98 -5.67 -22.62
C GLN A 340 -25.88 -7.21 -22.82
N GLY A 341 -26.37 -7.96 -21.86
CA GLY A 341 -26.36 -9.45 -21.87
C GLY A 341 -25.21 -10.10 -21.09
N GLN A 342 -24.29 -9.32 -20.52
CA GLN A 342 -23.28 -9.85 -19.58
C GLN A 342 -23.79 -9.82 -18.15
N ASP A 343 -23.43 -10.82 -17.35
CA ASP A 343 -23.64 -10.78 -15.90
C ASP A 343 -22.65 -9.79 -15.25
N SER A 344 -23.13 -9.07 -14.28
CA SER A 344 -22.28 -8.21 -13.46
C SER A 344 -21.55 -8.97 -12.35
N HIS A 345 -21.96 -10.20 -12.02
CA HIS A 345 -21.33 -11.00 -10.97
C HIS A 345 -19.97 -11.51 -11.41
N LEU A 346 -18.90 -11.03 -10.76
CA LEU A 346 -17.54 -11.49 -11.02
C LEU A 346 -17.20 -12.75 -10.25
N GLY A 347 -17.71 -12.90 -9.04
CA GLY A 347 -17.42 -14.03 -8.18
C GLY A 347 -17.48 -13.70 -6.70
N ASP A 348 -17.08 -14.66 -5.91
CA ASP A 348 -17.04 -14.60 -4.45
C ASP A 348 -15.70 -15.10 -3.93
N ALA A 349 -15.22 -14.53 -2.81
CA ALA A 349 -14.01 -15.03 -2.14
C ALA A 349 -14.24 -15.25 -0.65
N LEU A 350 -13.41 -16.11 -0.10
CA LEU A 350 -13.34 -16.39 1.34
C LEU A 350 -11.88 -16.39 1.77
N ASP A 351 -11.54 -15.56 2.75
CA ASP A 351 -10.20 -15.41 3.27
C ASP A 351 -10.13 -15.81 4.74
N LEU A 352 -9.10 -16.57 5.09
CA LEU A 352 -8.75 -16.90 6.47
C LEU A 352 -7.39 -16.28 6.77
N VAL A 353 -7.33 -15.42 7.79
CA VAL A 353 -6.12 -14.72 8.22
C VAL A 353 -5.79 -15.09 9.65
N LEU A 354 -4.53 -15.39 9.93
CA LEU A 354 -4.00 -15.79 11.21
C LEU A 354 -2.81 -14.90 11.57
N GLY A 355 -2.86 -14.30 12.75
CA GLY A 355 -1.74 -13.58 13.34
C GLY A 355 -1.28 -14.28 14.62
N LEU A 356 0.01 -14.59 14.72
CA LEU A 356 0.62 -15.21 15.89
C LEU A 356 1.74 -14.33 16.43
N ARG A 357 1.78 -14.17 17.74
CA ARG A 357 2.81 -13.45 18.49
C ARG A 357 3.31 -14.35 19.64
N PRO A 358 4.07 -15.42 19.32
CA PRO A 358 4.49 -16.39 20.33
C PRO A 358 5.43 -15.79 21.38
N THR A 359 6.19 -14.78 21.01
CA THR A 359 7.08 -13.98 21.87
C THR A 359 7.10 -12.54 21.37
N ASP A 360 7.64 -11.62 22.16
CA ASP A 360 7.83 -10.21 21.77
C ASP A 360 8.78 -10.04 20.55
N ALA A 361 9.59 -11.07 20.27
CA ALA A 361 10.56 -11.04 19.19
C ALA A 361 10.08 -11.77 17.91
N LEU A 362 9.02 -12.58 17.97
CA LEU A 362 8.57 -13.41 16.85
C LEU A 362 7.14 -13.08 16.47
N GLU A 363 6.99 -12.61 15.25
CA GLU A 363 5.71 -12.38 14.59
C GLU A 363 5.52 -13.36 13.44
N ILE A 364 4.32 -13.92 13.31
CA ILE A 364 3.94 -14.78 12.20
C ILE A 364 2.56 -14.36 11.74
N ASP A 365 2.47 -13.91 10.48
CA ASP A 365 1.25 -13.55 9.80
C ASP A 365 1.02 -14.55 8.66
N ALA A 366 -0.16 -15.16 8.59
CA ALA A 366 -0.53 -16.10 7.55
C ALA A 366 -1.91 -15.78 7.00
N ALA A 367 -2.07 -15.87 5.70
CA ALA A 367 -3.35 -15.70 5.05
C ALA A 367 -3.53 -16.76 3.96
N ILE A 368 -4.78 -17.18 3.76
CA ILE A 368 -5.19 -18.04 2.66
C ILE A 368 -6.53 -17.53 2.14
N GLY A 369 -6.60 -17.28 0.84
CA GLY A 369 -7.78 -16.86 0.13
C GLY A 369 -8.21 -17.88 -0.93
N TRP A 370 -9.51 -18.00 -1.10
CA TRP A 370 -10.13 -18.77 -2.19
C TRP A 370 -11.10 -17.88 -2.95
N PHE A 371 -10.95 -17.84 -4.25
CA PHE A 371 -11.85 -17.14 -5.16
C PHE A 371 -12.60 -18.13 -6.05
N ALA A 372 -13.87 -17.89 -6.26
CA ALA A 372 -14.72 -18.61 -7.20
C ALA A 372 -15.42 -17.61 -8.13
N GLY A 373 -15.08 -17.65 -9.41
CA GLY A 373 -15.67 -16.80 -10.43
C GLY A 373 -17.16 -17.04 -10.65
N GLY A 374 -17.83 -16.04 -11.21
CA GLY A 374 -19.26 -16.10 -11.54
C GLY A 374 -19.59 -17.09 -12.64
N SER A 375 -20.86 -17.44 -12.79
CA SER A 375 -21.35 -18.53 -13.64
C SER A 375 -21.38 -18.26 -15.15
N ASP A 376 -21.04 -17.05 -15.60
CA ASP A 376 -21.13 -16.68 -17.03
C ASP A 376 -19.95 -17.18 -17.90
N ALA A 377 -18.90 -17.67 -17.27
CA ALA A 377 -17.81 -18.33 -17.97
C ALA A 377 -18.11 -19.83 -18.13
N ALA A 378 -17.84 -20.40 -19.31
CA ALA A 378 -17.96 -21.84 -19.54
C ALA A 378 -17.05 -22.66 -18.62
N ASP A 379 -16.01 -22.03 -18.07
CA ASP A 379 -15.16 -22.52 -16.98
C ASP A 379 -14.90 -21.34 -16.01
N PRO A 380 -15.58 -21.28 -14.85
CA PRO A 380 -15.44 -20.15 -13.95
C PRO A 380 -14.01 -20.10 -13.40
N ASP A 381 -13.39 -18.92 -13.49
CA ASP A 381 -12.09 -18.65 -12.91
C ASP A 381 -12.09 -19.04 -11.45
N ARG A 382 -11.04 -19.73 -11.03
CA ARG A 382 -10.84 -20.12 -9.63
C ARG A 382 -9.43 -19.75 -9.22
N GLY A 383 -9.34 -19.01 -8.13
CA GLY A 383 -8.08 -18.59 -7.54
C GLY A 383 -7.92 -19.16 -6.14
N MET A 384 -6.68 -19.37 -5.75
CA MET A 384 -6.28 -19.61 -4.39
C MET A 384 -4.91 -18.97 -4.20
N ALA A 385 -4.80 -18.11 -3.20
CA ALA A 385 -3.52 -17.58 -2.76
C ALA A 385 -3.28 -17.93 -1.30
N ALA A 386 -2.04 -18.14 -0.93
CA ALA A 386 -1.63 -18.33 0.45
C ALA A 386 -0.31 -17.62 0.68
N ARG A 387 -0.18 -16.91 1.80
CA ARG A 387 1.06 -16.26 2.21
C ARG A 387 1.34 -16.54 3.68
N ILE A 388 2.61 -16.61 4.02
CA ILE A 388 3.11 -16.66 5.38
C ILE A 388 4.30 -15.72 5.45
N GLU A 389 4.24 -14.79 6.36
CA GLU A 389 5.33 -13.89 6.72
C GLU A 389 5.76 -14.19 8.15
N MET A 390 7.04 -14.38 8.37
CA MET A 390 7.62 -14.62 9.69
C MET A 390 8.73 -13.61 9.91
N GLU A 391 8.65 -12.82 10.97
CA GLU A 391 9.69 -11.87 11.35
C GLU A 391 10.20 -12.18 12.76
N TYR A 392 11.53 -12.26 12.89
CA TYR A 392 12.22 -12.41 14.16
C TYR A 392 13.20 -11.25 14.38
N ALA A 393 12.90 -10.40 15.36
CA ALA A 393 13.74 -9.26 15.75
C ALA A 393 14.71 -9.66 16.88
N PHE A 394 15.99 -9.20 16.82
CA PHE A 394 17.04 -9.53 17.81
C PHE A 394 18.13 -8.47 17.92
#